data_021b8bbd99ee9f0a4a11ac2066c56dc4
#
_entry.id   021b8bbd99ee9f0a4a11ac2066c56dc4
#
_cell.length_a   1.000
_cell.length_b   1.000
_cell.length_c   1.000
_cell.angle_alpha   90.00
_cell.angle_beta   90.00
_cell.angle_gamma   90.00
#
_symmetry.space_group_name_H-M   'P 1'
#
loop_
_entity.id
_entity.type
_entity.pdbx_description
1 polymer ?
#
loop_
_entity_poly.entity_id
_entity_poly.type
_entity_poly.pdbx_seq_one_letter_code
_entity_poly.pdbx_strand_id
1 'polypeptide(L)'
;MMTDKIAVLIQARMSSSRLPGKVLLRAVSKPVQTFLEYQISRLSQLDENIIIGVVTSLSVNDDPIYDLCNSIDIFCYRGSEADLVDRYYYAAKALGIDIIIRLTGDCPLIDYEVVNQAIKILTSDKNIDYVSSTEPLPTSFPDGMDVWGFRFNALEKAHNISSKPSEREHVSPAFTNHKEKFNIVKIPSLEKDCSKYRICLDYKEDLVVIRELIAEINNNSIRGSLDDIVGILEERSDLVALNSKFYFGEGWKSSFLEDKKIDSMDAIKADSLVLKKTEELWKRQEKFIPGGAQTFSKMPNQFVNGVAPKLLHRGKNGRVWDYDGNEYLDYLMGLGPITLGYNYRP
;
A
#
# COMPACT_ATOMS: atom_id res chain seq x y z
N MET A 1 32.74 -9.74 -4.76
CA MET A 1 31.70 -8.73 -4.49
C MET A 1 30.54 -9.48 -3.84
N MET A 2 30.02 -8.96 -2.73
CA MET A 2 28.78 -9.55 -2.17
C MET A 2 27.66 -9.33 -3.20
N THR A 3 26.96 -10.37 -3.54
CA THR A 3 25.76 -10.30 -4.40
C THR A 3 24.61 -9.74 -3.58
N ASP A 4 23.86 -8.78 -4.15
CA ASP A 4 22.65 -8.24 -3.48
C ASP A 4 21.68 -9.38 -3.12
N LYS A 5 21.17 -9.38 -1.90
CA LYS A 5 20.09 -10.28 -1.49
C LYS A 5 18.76 -9.75 -1.99
N ILE A 6 18.01 -10.56 -2.70
CA ILE A 6 16.78 -10.15 -3.40
C ILE A 6 15.59 -10.92 -2.83
N ALA A 7 14.48 -10.22 -2.58
CA ALA A 7 13.20 -10.86 -2.28
C ALA A 7 12.08 -10.32 -3.17
N VAL A 8 11.20 -11.22 -3.59
CA VAL A 8 9.89 -10.91 -4.16
C VAL A 8 8.86 -11.08 -3.05
N LEU A 9 8.24 -9.99 -2.63
CA LEU A 9 7.28 -9.96 -1.54
C LEU A 9 5.88 -9.64 -2.08
N ILE A 10 4.95 -10.59 -1.92
CA ILE A 10 3.56 -10.47 -2.35
C ILE A 10 2.75 -9.94 -1.17
N GLN A 11 2.15 -8.75 -1.31
CA GLN A 11 1.18 -8.30 -0.30
C GLN A 11 -0.16 -8.98 -0.50
N ALA A 12 -0.70 -9.57 0.56
CA ALA A 12 -1.99 -10.25 0.54
C ALA A 12 -2.79 -9.93 1.81
N ARG A 13 -4.12 -9.78 1.68
CA ARG A 13 -5.05 -9.64 2.80
C ARG A 13 -6.41 -10.23 2.47
N MET A 14 -7.14 -10.65 3.49
CA MET A 14 -8.52 -11.18 3.35
C MET A 14 -9.55 -10.06 3.21
N SER A 15 -9.27 -8.87 3.73
CA SER A 15 -10.18 -7.73 3.83
C SER A 15 -10.31 -6.95 2.51
N SER A 16 -10.70 -7.62 1.41
CA SER A 16 -11.09 -6.94 0.18
C SER A 16 -12.58 -6.60 0.23
N SER A 17 -12.94 -5.33 0.08
CA SER A 17 -14.35 -4.89 0.12
C SER A 17 -15.15 -5.32 -1.12
N ARG A 18 -14.50 -5.43 -2.27
CA ARG A 18 -15.12 -5.77 -3.57
C ARG A 18 -15.24 -7.28 -3.79
N LEU A 19 -14.23 -8.04 -3.39
CA LEU A 19 -14.19 -9.50 -3.48
C LEU A 19 -13.47 -10.07 -2.24
N PRO A 20 -14.19 -10.27 -1.12
CA PRO A 20 -13.60 -10.74 0.13
C PRO A 20 -12.90 -12.08 -0.03
N GLY A 21 -11.70 -12.21 0.58
CA GLY A 21 -10.92 -13.45 0.55
C GLY A 21 -10.38 -13.84 -0.83
N LYS A 22 -10.37 -12.93 -1.80
CA LYS A 22 -10.01 -13.18 -3.21
C LYS A 22 -8.72 -13.98 -3.39
N VAL A 23 -7.69 -13.70 -2.61
CA VAL A 23 -6.38 -14.35 -2.72
C VAL A 23 -6.40 -15.85 -2.38
N LEU A 24 -7.35 -16.29 -1.55
CA LEU A 24 -7.55 -17.69 -1.18
C LEU A 24 -8.69 -18.38 -1.94
N LEU A 25 -9.36 -17.68 -2.87
CA LEU A 25 -10.30 -18.33 -3.78
C LEU A 25 -9.55 -19.31 -4.67
N ARG A 26 -10.25 -20.39 -5.07
CA ARG A 26 -9.70 -21.41 -5.95
C ARG A 26 -9.43 -20.83 -7.35
N ALA A 27 -8.16 -20.91 -7.76
CA ALA A 27 -7.70 -20.56 -9.11
C ALA A 27 -7.77 -21.77 -10.04
N VAL A 28 -7.24 -22.92 -9.58
CA VAL A 28 -7.12 -24.16 -10.35
C VAL A 28 -7.77 -25.32 -9.57
N SER A 29 -8.38 -26.25 -10.29
CA SER A 29 -9.08 -27.40 -9.71
C SER A 29 -8.22 -28.65 -9.59
N LYS A 30 -7.21 -28.81 -10.46
CA LYS A 30 -6.31 -29.98 -10.46
C LYS A 30 -4.91 -29.60 -10.97
N PRO A 31 -3.85 -29.58 -10.09
CA PRO A 31 -3.99 -29.67 -8.63
C PRO A 31 -4.82 -28.51 -8.08
N VAL A 32 -5.40 -28.68 -6.90
CA VAL A 32 -6.15 -27.58 -6.26
C VAL A 32 -5.17 -26.52 -5.81
N GLN A 33 -5.33 -25.30 -6.30
CA GLN A 33 -4.53 -24.13 -5.92
C GLN A 33 -5.44 -22.91 -5.69
N THR A 34 -5.13 -22.13 -4.69
CA THR A 34 -5.66 -20.77 -4.51
C THR A 34 -5.00 -19.78 -5.48
N PHE A 35 -5.54 -18.59 -5.63
CA PHE A 35 -4.89 -17.56 -6.46
C PHE A 35 -3.50 -17.16 -5.92
N LEU A 36 -3.33 -17.12 -4.61
CA LEU A 36 -2.02 -16.83 -4.01
C LEU A 36 -1.00 -17.95 -4.30
N GLU A 37 -1.38 -19.22 -4.16
CA GLU A 37 -0.51 -20.35 -4.53
C GLU A 37 -0.19 -20.36 -6.03
N TYR A 38 -1.17 -20.05 -6.86
CA TYR A 38 -0.98 -19.94 -8.31
C TYR A 38 0.03 -18.83 -8.64
N GLN A 39 -0.11 -17.64 -8.04
CA GLN A 39 0.83 -16.54 -8.21
C GLN A 39 2.25 -16.92 -7.75
N ILE A 40 2.38 -17.56 -6.60
CA ILE A 40 3.68 -18.07 -6.08
C ILE A 40 4.28 -19.06 -7.07
N SER A 41 3.49 -19.99 -7.60
CA SER A 41 3.97 -21.00 -8.55
C SER A 41 4.49 -20.40 -9.86
N ARG A 42 3.92 -19.27 -10.31
CA ARG A 42 4.39 -18.56 -11.50
C ARG A 42 5.77 -17.91 -11.31
N LEU A 43 6.16 -17.64 -10.07
CA LEU A 43 7.47 -17.08 -9.73
C LEU A 43 8.58 -18.14 -9.57
N SER A 44 8.24 -19.43 -9.63
CA SER A 44 9.22 -20.54 -9.49
C SER A 44 10.29 -20.60 -10.60
N GLN A 45 10.11 -19.81 -11.68
CA GLN A 45 11.10 -19.66 -12.75
C GLN A 45 12.17 -18.60 -12.46
N LEU A 46 12.04 -17.86 -11.35
CA LEU A 46 13.08 -16.94 -10.88
C LEU A 46 14.28 -17.73 -10.37
N ASP A 47 15.45 -17.06 -10.29
CA ASP A 47 16.65 -17.64 -9.73
C ASP A 47 16.39 -18.17 -8.31
N GLU A 48 16.91 -19.37 -8.00
CA GLU A 48 16.70 -20.05 -6.73
C GLU A 48 17.21 -19.28 -5.49
N ASN A 49 18.13 -18.33 -5.69
CA ASN A 49 18.63 -17.46 -4.62
C ASN A 49 17.67 -16.30 -4.29
N ILE A 50 16.61 -16.11 -5.08
CA ILE A 50 15.61 -15.06 -4.85
C ILE A 50 14.57 -15.60 -3.86
N ILE A 51 14.43 -14.91 -2.74
CA ILE A 51 13.44 -15.26 -1.73
C ILE A 51 12.05 -14.85 -2.22
N ILE A 52 11.11 -15.80 -2.30
CA ILE A 52 9.69 -15.50 -2.50
C ILE A 52 9.01 -15.51 -1.14
N GLY A 53 8.24 -14.48 -0.84
CA GLY A 53 7.55 -14.37 0.44
C GLY A 53 6.22 -13.61 0.33
N VAL A 54 5.45 -13.67 1.40
CA VAL A 54 4.16 -12.98 1.54
C VAL A 54 4.25 -11.98 2.68
N VAL A 55 3.67 -10.81 2.51
CA VAL A 55 3.49 -9.82 3.59
C VAL A 55 2.00 -9.61 3.83
N THR A 56 1.54 -9.90 5.05
CA THR A 56 0.14 -9.80 5.45
C THR A 56 -0.04 -9.00 6.74
N SER A 57 -1.26 -8.80 7.19
CA SER A 57 -1.50 -8.01 8.40
C SER A 57 -1.45 -8.84 9.68
N LEU A 58 -1.44 -8.15 10.83
CA LEU A 58 -1.60 -8.76 12.16
C LEU A 58 -3.06 -9.09 12.48
N SER A 59 -4.01 -8.74 11.61
CA SER A 59 -5.43 -9.05 11.80
C SER A 59 -5.66 -10.57 11.84
N VAL A 60 -6.50 -11.02 12.75
CA VAL A 60 -6.92 -12.44 12.82
C VAL A 60 -7.64 -12.90 11.55
N ASN A 61 -8.22 -11.97 10.78
CA ASN A 61 -8.83 -12.29 9.50
C ASN A 61 -7.80 -12.78 8.47
N ASP A 62 -6.52 -12.42 8.63
CA ASP A 62 -5.43 -12.80 7.73
C ASP A 62 -4.69 -14.06 8.22
N ASP A 63 -5.09 -14.69 9.34
CA ASP A 63 -4.53 -15.96 9.80
C ASP A 63 -4.54 -17.04 8.72
N PRO A 64 -5.62 -17.20 7.90
CA PRO A 64 -5.63 -18.19 6.83
C PRO A 64 -4.51 -18.01 5.77
N ILE A 65 -4.07 -16.78 5.53
CA ILE A 65 -2.94 -16.49 4.63
C ILE A 65 -1.64 -16.97 5.27
N TYR A 66 -1.46 -16.66 6.56
CA TYR A 66 -0.28 -17.10 7.31
C TYR A 66 -0.19 -18.63 7.39
N ASP A 67 -1.33 -19.29 7.67
CA ASP A 67 -1.41 -20.75 7.74
C ASP A 67 -1.12 -21.40 6.39
N LEU A 68 -1.62 -20.83 5.29
CA LEU A 68 -1.30 -21.28 3.94
C LEU A 68 0.21 -21.19 3.68
N CYS A 69 0.81 -20.03 3.94
CA CYS A 69 2.26 -19.83 3.72
C CYS A 69 3.11 -20.85 4.50
N ASN A 70 2.76 -21.09 5.77
CA ASN A 70 3.43 -22.11 6.58
C ASN A 70 3.26 -23.53 6.00
N SER A 71 2.07 -23.86 5.47
CA SER A 71 1.79 -25.18 4.90
C SER A 71 2.58 -25.50 3.63
N ILE A 72 3.01 -24.46 2.90
CA ILE A 72 3.79 -24.56 1.64
C ILE A 72 5.24 -24.07 1.79
N ASP A 73 5.72 -23.88 3.02
CA ASP A 73 7.08 -23.43 3.37
C ASP A 73 7.49 -22.11 2.69
N ILE A 74 6.59 -21.15 2.66
CA ILE A 74 6.83 -19.80 2.12
C ILE A 74 6.96 -18.81 3.27
N PHE A 75 8.01 -17.99 3.23
CA PHE A 75 8.19 -16.91 4.20
C PHE A 75 6.95 -16.00 4.26
N CYS A 76 6.45 -15.77 5.47
CA CYS A 76 5.32 -14.88 5.69
C CYS A 76 5.61 -13.90 6.82
N TYR A 77 5.62 -12.61 6.51
CA TYR A 77 5.74 -11.55 7.50
C TYR A 77 4.37 -10.95 7.81
N ARG A 78 4.08 -10.77 9.10
CA ARG A 78 2.85 -10.11 9.57
C ARG A 78 3.20 -8.74 10.16
N GLY A 79 2.53 -7.69 9.68
CA GLY A 79 2.80 -6.31 10.11
C GLY A 79 1.56 -5.42 10.14
N SER A 80 1.74 -4.12 10.09
CA SER A 80 0.65 -3.13 10.12
C SER A 80 -0.39 -3.39 9.02
N GLU A 81 -1.68 -3.28 9.33
CA GLU A 81 -2.76 -3.39 8.34
C GLU A 81 -2.86 -2.15 7.47
N ALA A 82 -2.73 -0.96 8.05
CA ALA A 82 -2.91 0.32 7.38
C ALA A 82 -1.62 0.87 6.75
N ASP A 83 -0.45 0.49 7.27
CA ASP A 83 0.85 1.00 6.84
C ASP A 83 1.65 -0.07 6.09
N LEU A 84 1.54 -0.07 4.76
CA LEU A 84 2.26 -1.01 3.93
C LEU A 84 3.75 -0.67 3.81
N VAL A 85 4.12 0.61 3.84
CA VAL A 85 5.54 1.01 3.83
C VAL A 85 6.25 0.42 5.05
N ASP A 86 5.64 0.55 6.23
CA ASP A 86 6.12 -0.04 7.47
C ASP A 86 6.23 -1.57 7.38
N ARG A 87 5.19 -2.22 6.84
CA ARG A 87 5.15 -3.68 6.67
C ARG A 87 6.28 -4.18 5.78
N TYR A 88 6.52 -3.55 4.63
CA TYR A 88 7.62 -3.91 3.72
C TYR A 88 8.98 -3.62 4.33
N TYR A 89 9.14 -2.49 5.03
CA TYR A 89 10.38 -2.13 5.70
C TYR A 89 10.80 -3.18 6.72
N TYR A 90 9.91 -3.56 7.62
CA TYR A 90 10.25 -4.57 8.64
C TYR A 90 10.37 -5.99 8.09
N ALA A 91 9.60 -6.35 7.07
CA ALA A 91 9.78 -7.64 6.37
C ALA A 91 11.16 -7.74 5.73
N ALA A 92 11.57 -6.72 4.97
CA ALA A 92 12.88 -6.69 4.32
C ALA A 92 14.02 -6.66 5.34
N LYS A 93 13.87 -5.91 6.43
CA LYS A 93 14.85 -5.86 7.53
C LYS A 93 15.01 -7.21 8.22
N ALA A 94 13.92 -7.93 8.48
CA ALA A 94 13.94 -9.25 9.10
C ALA A 94 14.68 -10.28 8.23
N LEU A 95 14.58 -10.19 6.91
CA LEU A 95 15.28 -11.04 5.95
C LEU A 95 16.71 -10.58 5.62
N GLY A 96 17.07 -9.34 5.96
CA GLY A 96 18.36 -8.74 5.58
C GLY A 96 18.48 -8.56 4.06
N ILE A 97 17.44 -8.04 3.40
CA ILE A 97 17.31 -7.91 1.96
C ILE A 97 17.84 -6.55 1.48
N ASP A 98 18.54 -6.56 0.35
CA ASP A 98 19.08 -5.35 -0.31
C ASP A 98 18.13 -4.81 -1.38
N ILE A 99 17.42 -5.71 -2.11
CA ILE A 99 16.47 -5.38 -3.18
C ILE A 99 15.14 -6.07 -2.93
N ILE A 100 14.07 -5.31 -2.93
CA ILE A 100 12.71 -5.78 -2.76
C ILE A 100 11.95 -5.62 -4.07
N ILE A 101 11.32 -6.68 -4.56
CA ILE A 101 10.30 -6.61 -5.60
C ILE A 101 8.95 -6.77 -4.90
N ARG A 102 8.11 -5.75 -5.00
CA ARG A 102 6.76 -5.72 -4.46
C ARG A 102 5.79 -6.20 -5.53
N LEU A 103 4.97 -7.15 -5.17
CA LEU A 103 3.81 -7.61 -5.93
C LEU A 103 2.55 -7.52 -5.08
N THR A 104 1.39 -7.48 -5.73
CA THR A 104 0.10 -7.52 -5.05
C THR A 104 -0.61 -8.84 -5.32
N GLY A 105 -1.26 -9.41 -4.30
CA GLY A 105 -1.92 -10.71 -4.39
C GLY A 105 -3.16 -10.75 -5.29
N ASP A 106 -3.59 -9.60 -5.81
CA ASP A 106 -4.64 -9.47 -6.81
C ASP A 106 -4.12 -9.49 -8.25
N CYS A 107 -2.83 -9.72 -8.45
CA CYS A 107 -2.20 -9.89 -9.75
C CYS A 107 -1.75 -11.36 -9.97
N PRO A 108 -2.67 -12.35 -9.98
CA PRO A 108 -2.30 -13.77 -9.98
C PRO A 108 -1.63 -14.23 -11.27
N LEU A 109 -1.76 -13.46 -12.35
CA LEU A 109 -1.17 -13.76 -13.66
C LEU A 109 0.16 -13.07 -13.92
N ILE A 110 0.83 -12.60 -12.86
CA ILE A 110 2.12 -11.92 -12.97
C ILE A 110 3.13 -12.72 -13.80
N ASP A 111 3.84 -12.08 -14.73
CA ASP A 111 4.87 -12.72 -15.52
C ASP A 111 6.24 -12.54 -14.82
N TYR A 112 6.91 -13.66 -14.55
CA TYR A 112 8.22 -13.65 -13.92
C TYR A 112 9.29 -12.92 -14.77
N GLU A 113 9.11 -12.82 -16.08
CA GLU A 113 10.04 -12.06 -16.94
C GLU A 113 9.97 -10.55 -16.68
N VAL A 114 8.78 -10.01 -16.41
CA VAL A 114 8.63 -8.61 -16.01
C VAL A 114 9.26 -8.38 -14.64
N VAL A 115 9.13 -9.34 -13.73
CA VAL A 115 9.82 -9.33 -12.43
C VAL A 115 11.34 -9.34 -12.62
N ASN A 116 11.86 -10.22 -13.50
CA ASN A 116 13.29 -10.28 -13.82
C ASN A 116 13.81 -9.00 -14.45
N GLN A 117 13.01 -8.31 -15.27
CA GLN A 117 13.41 -7.00 -15.82
C GLN A 117 13.61 -5.96 -14.70
N ALA A 118 12.69 -5.92 -13.71
CA ALA A 118 12.86 -5.04 -12.55
C ALA A 118 14.13 -5.37 -11.76
N ILE A 119 14.39 -6.65 -11.52
CA ILE A 119 15.60 -7.12 -10.83
C ILE A 119 16.85 -6.71 -11.61
N LYS A 120 16.90 -6.97 -12.92
CA LYS A 120 18.04 -6.61 -13.78
C LYS A 120 18.32 -5.11 -13.76
N ILE A 121 17.31 -4.28 -13.83
CA ILE A 121 17.47 -2.81 -13.77
C ILE A 121 18.11 -2.41 -12.43
N LEU A 122 17.59 -2.88 -11.32
CA LEU A 122 18.11 -2.55 -9.99
C LEU A 122 19.52 -3.11 -9.75
N THR A 123 19.84 -4.30 -10.25
CA THR A 123 21.15 -4.90 -10.07
C THR A 123 22.21 -4.30 -10.99
N SER A 124 21.83 -3.78 -12.16
CA SER A 124 22.75 -3.18 -13.15
C SER A 124 23.27 -1.80 -12.74
N ASP A 125 22.48 -1.02 -12.01
CA ASP A 125 22.87 0.32 -11.56
C ASP A 125 22.46 0.55 -10.10
N LYS A 126 23.46 0.70 -9.23
CA LYS A 126 23.25 0.93 -7.78
C LYS A 126 22.68 2.31 -7.45
N ASN A 127 22.64 3.24 -8.39
CA ASN A 127 22.05 4.55 -8.19
C ASN A 127 20.54 4.54 -8.39
N ILE A 128 19.97 3.50 -8.99
CA ILE A 128 18.51 3.38 -9.15
C ILE A 128 17.89 2.99 -7.80
N ASP A 129 16.99 3.82 -7.31
CA ASP A 129 16.28 3.64 -6.05
C ASP A 129 14.98 2.86 -6.21
N TYR A 130 14.27 3.09 -7.31
CA TYR A 130 12.93 2.59 -7.56
C TYR A 130 12.70 2.29 -9.04
N VAL A 131 12.02 1.19 -9.33
CA VAL A 131 11.60 0.78 -10.67
C VAL A 131 10.14 0.34 -10.68
N SER A 132 9.41 0.62 -11.76
CA SER A 132 8.00 0.21 -11.90
C SER A 132 7.64 -0.13 -13.34
N SER A 133 6.71 -1.09 -13.53
CA SER A 133 6.08 -1.39 -14.82
C SER A 133 4.95 -0.40 -15.14
N THR A 134 4.29 0.14 -14.12
CA THR A 134 3.04 0.90 -14.27
C THR A 134 3.17 2.39 -13.98
N GLU A 135 4.20 2.81 -13.25
CA GLU A 135 4.39 4.21 -12.85
C GLU A 135 5.74 4.77 -13.27
N PRO A 136 5.83 6.08 -13.57
CA PRO A 136 4.72 7.01 -13.74
C PRO A 136 3.88 6.72 -14.99
N LEU A 137 2.58 7.06 -14.92
CA LEU A 137 1.69 6.93 -16.08
C LEU A 137 2.12 7.85 -17.26
N PRO A 138 1.80 7.50 -18.53
CA PRO A 138 1.07 6.31 -18.96
C PRO A 138 1.93 5.04 -18.95
N THR A 139 1.29 3.88 -18.90
CA THR A 139 1.94 2.57 -19.04
C THR A 139 1.46 1.84 -20.29
N SER A 140 2.28 0.94 -20.84
CA SER A 140 1.89 -0.01 -21.89
C SER A 140 1.48 -1.38 -21.34
N PHE A 141 1.70 -1.61 -20.03
CA PHE A 141 1.35 -2.87 -19.38
C PHE A 141 -0.15 -2.93 -19.05
N PRO A 142 -0.76 -4.12 -19.07
CA PRO A 142 -2.13 -4.31 -18.62
C PRO A 142 -2.26 -4.10 -17.10
N ASP A 143 -3.44 -3.69 -16.65
CA ASP A 143 -3.80 -3.66 -15.23
C ASP A 143 -3.75 -5.08 -14.63
N GLY A 144 -2.91 -5.31 -13.66
CA GLY A 144 -2.60 -6.63 -13.10
C GLY A 144 -1.23 -7.19 -13.50
N MET A 145 -0.41 -6.40 -14.25
CA MET A 145 1.01 -6.67 -14.45
C MET A 145 1.87 -5.68 -13.66
N ASP A 146 1.46 -5.46 -12.42
CA ASP A 146 2.01 -4.45 -11.52
C ASP A 146 3.25 -4.97 -10.80
N VAL A 147 4.41 -4.52 -11.25
CA VAL A 147 5.72 -4.83 -10.65
C VAL A 147 6.38 -3.55 -10.16
N TRP A 148 6.72 -3.51 -8.89
CA TRP A 148 7.51 -2.43 -8.28
C TRP A 148 8.76 -3.02 -7.66
N GLY A 149 9.90 -2.41 -7.91
CA GLY A 149 11.15 -2.79 -7.28
C GLY A 149 11.81 -1.59 -6.60
N PHE A 150 12.44 -1.80 -5.45
CA PHE A 150 13.16 -0.75 -4.75
C PHE A 150 14.29 -1.31 -3.89
N ARG A 151 15.31 -0.47 -3.66
CA ARG A 151 16.39 -0.80 -2.74
C ARG A 151 15.94 -0.62 -1.29
N PHE A 152 16.54 -1.39 -0.39
CA PHE A 152 16.23 -1.30 1.03
C PHE A 152 16.54 0.09 1.62
N ASN A 153 17.66 0.70 1.28
CA ASN A 153 18.00 2.06 1.71
C ASN A 153 17.00 3.13 1.20
N ALA A 154 16.50 2.95 -0.02
CA ALA A 154 15.45 3.81 -0.57
C ALA A 154 14.11 3.59 0.16
N LEU A 155 13.75 2.34 0.48
CA LEU A 155 12.57 2.03 1.29
C LEU A 155 12.69 2.60 2.70
N GLU A 156 13.85 2.51 3.34
CA GLU A 156 14.10 3.11 4.65
C GLU A 156 13.94 4.64 4.62
N LYS A 157 14.47 5.28 3.58
CA LYS A 157 14.28 6.72 3.38
C LYS A 157 12.80 7.06 3.15
N ALA A 158 12.09 6.31 2.30
CA ALA A 158 10.67 6.46 2.06
C ALA A 158 9.86 6.25 3.36
N HIS A 159 10.18 5.22 4.15
CA HIS A 159 9.57 4.95 5.45
C HIS A 159 9.66 6.15 6.41
N ASN A 160 10.81 6.82 6.44
CA ASN A 160 11.07 7.95 7.33
C ASN A 160 10.39 9.26 6.90
N ILE A 161 10.16 9.47 5.59
CA ILE A 161 9.61 10.73 5.07
C ILE A 161 8.12 10.68 4.76
N SER A 162 7.55 9.49 4.57
CA SER A 162 6.13 9.33 4.20
C SER A 162 5.21 9.72 5.35
N SER A 163 4.25 10.58 5.06
CA SER A 163 3.30 11.09 6.04
C SER A 163 1.85 11.02 5.57
N LYS A 164 1.61 10.90 4.26
CA LYS A 164 0.27 10.87 3.68
C LYS A 164 -0.32 9.47 3.69
N PRO A 165 -1.67 9.32 3.85
CA PRO A 165 -2.36 8.04 3.76
C PRO A 165 -2.03 7.26 2.48
N SER A 166 -2.05 7.92 1.31
CA SER A 166 -1.73 7.26 0.04
C SER A 166 -0.31 6.70 0.02
N GLU A 167 0.66 7.41 0.60
CA GLU A 167 2.05 6.96 0.68
C GLU A 167 2.18 5.70 1.52
N ARG A 168 1.51 5.70 2.69
CA ARG A 168 1.56 4.59 3.64
C ARG A 168 0.78 3.36 3.16
N GLU A 169 -0.37 3.56 2.48
CA GLU A 169 -1.22 2.47 2.01
C GLU A 169 -0.74 1.85 0.70
N HIS A 170 -0.20 2.65 -0.25
CA HIS A 170 0.10 2.15 -1.59
C HIS A 170 1.58 1.97 -1.90
N VAL A 171 2.48 2.39 -1.02
CA VAL A 171 3.95 2.29 -1.12
C VAL A 171 4.54 3.13 -2.26
N SER A 172 4.07 2.98 -3.50
CA SER A 172 4.64 3.68 -4.65
C SER A 172 4.53 5.21 -4.54
N PRO A 173 3.44 5.82 -4.00
CA PRO A 173 3.38 7.26 -3.73
C PRO A 173 4.48 7.74 -2.75
N ALA A 174 4.98 6.88 -1.86
CA ALA A 174 6.09 7.22 -0.98
C ALA A 174 7.39 7.57 -1.75
N PHE A 175 7.50 7.09 -2.99
CA PHE A 175 8.60 7.41 -3.90
C PHE A 175 8.20 8.49 -4.91
N THR A 176 7.06 8.33 -5.56
CA THR A 176 6.64 9.18 -6.69
C THR A 176 6.20 10.59 -6.28
N ASN A 177 5.71 10.78 -5.05
CA ASN A 177 5.44 12.11 -4.49
C ASN A 177 6.72 12.85 -4.10
N HIS A 178 7.85 12.14 -3.95
CA HIS A 178 9.14 12.68 -3.54
C HIS A 178 10.23 12.40 -4.60
N LYS A 179 9.84 12.47 -5.88
CA LYS A 179 10.73 12.13 -7.01
C LYS A 179 12.06 12.88 -7.04
N GLU A 180 12.14 14.03 -6.41
CA GLU A 180 13.38 14.81 -6.26
C GLU A 180 14.39 14.16 -5.29
N LYS A 181 13.94 13.19 -4.49
CA LYS A 181 14.75 12.47 -3.49
C LYS A 181 15.15 11.07 -3.95
N PHE A 182 14.55 10.56 -5.04
CA PHE A 182 14.75 9.18 -5.50
C PHE A 182 15.04 9.14 -6.99
N ASN A 183 15.99 8.27 -7.38
CA ASN A 183 16.22 7.95 -8.78
C ASN A 183 15.21 6.89 -9.24
N ILE A 184 14.18 7.33 -9.95
CA ILE A 184 13.05 6.51 -10.39
C ILE A 184 13.23 6.15 -11.86
N VAL A 185 13.18 4.87 -12.17
CA VAL A 185 13.26 4.33 -13.53
C VAL A 185 12.01 3.53 -13.84
N LYS A 186 11.58 3.55 -15.08
CA LYS A 186 10.45 2.75 -15.56
C LYS A 186 10.98 1.49 -16.27
N ILE A 187 10.31 0.37 -16.08
CA ILE A 187 10.52 -0.81 -16.93
C ILE A 187 10.21 -0.40 -18.38
N PRO A 188 11.04 -0.78 -19.36
CA PRO A 188 10.81 -0.43 -20.75
C PRO A 188 9.38 -0.77 -21.21
N SER A 189 8.78 0.16 -21.94
CA SER A 189 7.44 -0.04 -22.50
C SER A 189 7.43 -1.25 -23.42
N LEU A 190 6.29 -1.98 -23.42
CA LEU A 190 6.05 -3.04 -24.38
C LEU A 190 6.00 -2.45 -25.79
N GLU A 191 6.38 -3.24 -26.79
CA GLU A 191 6.25 -2.85 -28.21
C GLU A 191 4.80 -2.55 -28.59
N LYS A 192 3.87 -3.34 -28.02
CA LYS A 192 2.44 -3.18 -28.19
C LYS A 192 1.84 -2.60 -26.91
N ASP A 193 0.98 -1.60 -27.04
CA ASP A 193 0.19 -1.08 -25.93
C ASP A 193 -0.88 -2.07 -25.49
N CYS A 194 -0.68 -2.64 -24.29
CA CYS A 194 -1.60 -3.60 -23.66
C CYS A 194 -2.39 -2.97 -22.50
N SER A 195 -2.27 -1.67 -22.27
CA SER A 195 -2.91 -0.96 -21.15
C SER A 195 -4.44 -1.02 -21.14
N LYS A 196 -5.04 -1.35 -22.27
CA LYS A 196 -6.49 -1.57 -22.41
C LYS A 196 -6.98 -2.86 -21.74
N TYR A 197 -6.10 -3.80 -21.46
CA TYR A 197 -6.47 -5.08 -20.84
C TYR A 197 -6.39 -5.01 -19.32
N ARG A 198 -7.30 -5.76 -18.69
CA ARG A 198 -7.36 -5.89 -17.23
C ARG A 198 -7.30 -7.36 -16.83
N ILE A 199 -6.25 -7.71 -16.10
CA ILE A 199 -5.97 -9.06 -15.61
C ILE A 199 -5.71 -9.08 -14.09
N CYS A 200 -6.18 -8.06 -13.35
CA CYS A 200 -6.17 -8.06 -11.90
C CYS A 200 -7.49 -8.62 -11.33
N LEU A 201 -7.46 -9.11 -10.09
CA LEU A 201 -8.56 -9.81 -9.42
C LEU A 201 -9.18 -8.91 -8.36
N ASP A 202 -10.17 -8.10 -8.72
CA ASP A 202 -10.84 -7.20 -7.79
C ASP A 202 -12.36 -7.39 -7.73
N TYR A 203 -12.97 -7.79 -8.83
CA TYR A 203 -14.42 -7.94 -8.99
C TYR A 203 -14.79 -9.37 -9.40
N LYS A 204 -16.08 -9.69 -9.32
CA LYS A 204 -16.59 -11.00 -9.76
C LYS A 204 -16.36 -11.25 -11.25
N GLU A 205 -16.41 -10.19 -12.04
CA GLU A 205 -16.13 -10.23 -13.47
C GLU A 205 -14.65 -10.58 -13.72
N ASP A 206 -13.72 -9.97 -12.96
CA ASP A 206 -12.30 -10.31 -13.03
C ASP A 206 -12.06 -11.78 -12.69
N LEU A 207 -12.78 -12.31 -11.68
CA LEU A 207 -12.68 -13.72 -11.28
C LEU A 207 -13.01 -14.67 -12.45
N VAL A 208 -14.02 -14.32 -13.27
CA VAL A 208 -14.37 -15.10 -14.45
C VAL A 208 -13.25 -15.02 -15.48
N VAL A 209 -12.82 -13.79 -15.83
CA VAL A 209 -11.76 -13.56 -16.82
C VAL A 209 -10.48 -14.31 -16.44
N ILE A 210 -10.02 -14.18 -15.21
CA ILE A 210 -8.76 -14.80 -14.77
C ILE A 210 -8.86 -16.32 -14.78
N ARG A 211 -9.99 -16.91 -14.36
CA ARG A 211 -10.19 -18.35 -14.42
C ARG A 211 -10.19 -18.90 -15.83
N GLU A 212 -10.83 -18.21 -16.76
CA GLU A 212 -10.82 -18.59 -18.18
C GLU A 212 -9.40 -18.50 -18.75
N LEU A 213 -8.66 -17.42 -18.46
CA LEU A 213 -7.26 -17.30 -18.88
C LEU A 213 -6.40 -18.44 -18.33
N ILE A 214 -6.55 -18.79 -17.06
CA ILE A 214 -5.83 -19.91 -16.45
C ILE A 214 -6.23 -21.24 -17.12
N ALA A 215 -7.51 -21.42 -17.44
CA ALA A 215 -7.98 -22.61 -18.14
C ALA A 215 -7.39 -22.72 -19.55
N GLU A 216 -7.34 -21.64 -20.32
CA GLU A 216 -6.72 -21.60 -21.64
C GLU A 216 -5.22 -21.89 -21.58
N ILE A 217 -4.51 -21.28 -20.62
CA ILE A 217 -3.07 -21.54 -20.38
C ILE A 217 -2.83 -23.02 -20.13
N ASN A 218 -3.61 -23.65 -19.23
CA ASN A 218 -3.47 -25.05 -18.87
C ASN A 218 -3.88 -26.00 -20.00
N ASN A 219 -4.98 -25.74 -20.68
CA ASN A 219 -5.49 -26.57 -21.78
C ASN A 219 -4.53 -26.60 -22.96
N ASN A 220 -3.92 -25.47 -23.27
CA ASN A 220 -2.98 -25.35 -24.38
C ASN A 220 -1.53 -25.67 -23.96
N SER A 221 -1.30 -25.99 -22.68
CA SER A 221 0.05 -26.26 -22.13
C SER A 221 1.08 -25.20 -22.46
N ILE A 222 0.64 -23.93 -22.48
CA ILE A 222 1.51 -22.76 -22.70
C ILE A 222 2.02 -22.21 -21.37
N ARG A 223 3.09 -21.43 -21.43
CA ARG A 223 3.73 -20.85 -20.24
C ARG A 223 2.84 -19.83 -19.51
N GLY A 224 1.93 -19.18 -20.25
CA GLY A 224 1.12 -18.07 -19.75
C GLY A 224 1.97 -16.80 -19.56
N SER A 225 2.93 -16.57 -20.45
CA SER A 225 3.66 -15.30 -20.50
C SER A 225 2.70 -14.14 -20.74
N LEU A 226 3.17 -12.92 -20.56
CA LEU A 226 2.37 -11.73 -20.91
C LEU A 226 1.91 -11.79 -22.36
N ASP A 227 2.77 -12.21 -23.28
CA ASP A 227 2.42 -12.35 -24.71
C ASP A 227 1.36 -13.43 -24.92
N ASP A 228 1.47 -14.58 -24.24
CA ASP A 228 0.44 -15.63 -24.30
C ASP A 228 -0.93 -15.11 -23.82
N ILE A 229 -0.94 -14.40 -22.67
CA ILE A 229 -2.16 -13.84 -22.08
C ILE A 229 -2.78 -12.80 -23.03
N VAL A 230 -1.96 -11.91 -23.59
CA VAL A 230 -2.42 -10.90 -24.55
C VAL A 230 -2.97 -11.57 -25.82
N GLY A 231 -2.29 -12.61 -26.33
CA GLY A 231 -2.77 -13.40 -27.49
C GLY A 231 -4.16 -14.00 -27.24
N ILE A 232 -4.37 -14.62 -26.08
CA ILE A 232 -5.70 -15.14 -25.69
C ILE A 232 -6.74 -14.01 -25.65
N LEU A 233 -6.42 -12.87 -25.03
CA LEU A 233 -7.36 -11.75 -24.91
C LEU A 233 -7.69 -11.11 -26.27
N GLU A 234 -6.80 -11.18 -27.25
CA GLU A 234 -7.07 -10.71 -28.61
C GLU A 234 -8.06 -11.59 -29.36
N GLU A 235 -8.02 -12.90 -29.10
CA GLU A 235 -8.96 -13.86 -29.67
C GLU A 235 -10.29 -13.90 -28.89
N ARG A 236 -10.26 -13.63 -27.57
CA ARG A 236 -11.39 -13.73 -26.64
C ARG A 236 -11.93 -12.34 -26.27
N SER A 237 -12.44 -11.60 -27.26
CA SER A 237 -13.06 -10.28 -27.02
C SER A 237 -14.25 -10.33 -26.05
N ASP A 238 -14.90 -11.49 -25.90
CA ASP A 238 -15.93 -11.75 -24.91
C ASP A 238 -15.41 -11.58 -23.47
N LEU A 239 -14.18 -12.08 -23.17
CA LEU A 239 -13.54 -11.94 -21.88
C LEU A 239 -13.18 -10.46 -21.60
N VAL A 240 -12.63 -9.78 -22.60
CA VAL A 240 -12.28 -8.35 -22.47
C VAL A 240 -13.51 -7.51 -22.16
N ALA A 241 -14.67 -7.82 -22.77
CA ALA A 241 -15.90 -7.07 -22.54
C ALA A 241 -16.45 -7.22 -21.12
N LEU A 242 -16.16 -8.33 -20.42
CA LEU A 242 -16.69 -8.59 -19.07
C LEU A 242 -16.21 -7.55 -18.03
N ASN A 243 -14.95 -7.13 -18.10
CA ASN A 243 -14.35 -6.26 -17.08
C ASN A 243 -13.82 -4.91 -17.61
N SER A 244 -14.04 -4.60 -18.89
CA SER A 244 -13.61 -3.33 -19.51
C SER A 244 -14.23 -2.06 -18.91
N LYS A 245 -15.30 -2.20 -18.11
CA LYS A 245 -15.93 -1.08 -17.41
C LYS A 245 -15.13 -0.57 -16.21
N PHE A 246 -14.17 -1.33 -15.71
CA PHE A 246 -13.31 -0.96 -14.61
C PHE A 246 -12.03 -0.32 -15.14
N TYR A 247 -11.56 0.72 -14.47
CA TYR A 247 -10.39 1.48 -14.92
C TYR A 247 -9.18 1.29 -13.99
N PHE A 248 -8.00 1.49 -14.56
CA PHE A 248 -6.72 1.38 -13.85
C PHE A 248 -6.66 2.35 -12.65
N GLY A 249 -6.20 1.88 -11.50
CA GLY A 249 -6.00 2.71 -10.32
C GLY A 249 -7.27 3.10 -9.55
N GLU A 250 -8.43 2.50 -9.86
CA GLU A 250 -9.70 2.78 -9.16
C GLU A 250 -9.58 2.62 -7.63
N GLY A 251 -8.81 1.63 -7.19
CA GLY A 251 -8.58 1.35 -5.76
C GLY A 251 -7.86 2.46 -4.98
N TRP A 252 -7.18 3.37 -5.67
CA TRP A 252 -6.38 4.43 -5.04
C TRP A 252 -7.17 5.71 -4.74
N LYS A 253 -8.36 5.81 -5.31
CA LYS A 253 -9.18 7.04 -5.26
C LYS A 253 -9.49 7.51 -3.85
N SER A 254 -9.77 6.60 -2.92
CA SER A 254 -10.10 6.94 -1.52
C SER A 254 -8.92 7.58 -0.80
N SER A 255 -7.74 6.99 -0.89
CA SER A 255 -6.53 7.46 -0.22
C SER A 255 -6.06 8.82 -0.76
N PHE A 256 -6.15 9.03 -2.08
CA PHE A 256 -5.86 10.34 -2.67
C PHE A 256 -6.89 11.43 -2.31
N LEU A 257 -8.14 11.05 -2.03
CA LEU A 257 -9.13 11.99 -1.49
C LEU A 257 -8.81 12.37 -0.04
N GLU A 258 -8.29 11.43 0.75
CA GLU A 258 -7.83 11.70 2.11
C GLU A 258 -6.59 12.60 2.11
N ASP A 259 -5.63 12.36 1.22
CA ASP A 259 -4.47 13.25 1.03
C ASP A 259 -4.91 14.69 0.77
N LYS A 260 -5.86 14.89 -0.15
CA LYS A 260 -6.40 16.23 -0.47
C LYS A 260 -7.06 16.90 0.72
N LYS A 261 -7.71 16.15 1.60
CA LYS A 261 -8.26 16.70 2.85
C LYS A 261 -7.14 17.15 3.79
N ILE A 262 -6.06 16.36 3.91
CA ILE A 262 -4.91 16.71 4.72
C ILE A 262 -4.21 17.94 4.14
N ASP A 263 -3.93 17.97 2.83
CA ASP A 263 -3.31 19.12 2.16
C ASP A 263 -4.15 20.40 2.31
N SER A 264 -5.48 20.29 2.21
CA SER A 264 -6.39 21.43 2.44
C SER A 264 -6.40 21.88 3.90
N MET A 265 -6.30 20.95 4.85
CA MET A 265 -6.17 21.29 6.26
C MET A 265 -4.81 21.93 6.58
N ASP A 266 -3.72 21.45 5.96
CA ASP A 266 -2.39 22.03 6.10
C ASP A 266 -2.28 23.42 5.44
N ALA A 267 -2.99 23.67 4.33
CA ALA A 267 -3.10 24.98 3.71
C ALA A 267 -3.88 25.97 4.60
N ILE A 268 -5.00 25.53 5.19
CA ILE A 268 -5.76 26.33 6.17
C ILE A 268 -4.88 26.66 7.40
N LYS A 269 -3.98 25.76 7.76
CA LYS A 269 -3.04 25.88 8.87
C LYS A 269 -1.95 26.92 8.63
N ALA A 270 -1.39 26.96 7.43
CA ALA A 270 -0.29 27.87 7.08
C ALA A 270 -0.69 29.35 7.18
N ASP A 271 -1.99 29.66 7.01
CA ASP A 271 -2.48 31.05 6.95
C ASP A 271 -3.08 31.60 8.27
N SER A 272 -3.34 30.81 9.32
CA SER A 272 -4.16 31.27 10.44
C SER A 272 -3.79 30.85 11.85
N LEU A 273 -2.96 29.83 12.07
CA LEU A 273 -2.69 29.33 13.43
C LEU A 273 -1.29 29.69 13.93
N VAL A 274 -1.22 30.52 14.93
CA VAL A 274 0.00 30.74 15.74
C VAL A 274 -0.03 29.76 16.90
N LEU A 275 0.94 28.82 16.95
CA LEU A 275 1.01 27.78 17.98
C LEU A 275 2.28 27.87 18.86
N LYS A 276 3.02 28.97 18.80
CA LYS A 276 4.32 29.14 19.45
C LYS A 276 4.27 28.91 20.96
N LYS A 277 3.33 29.54 21.62
CA LYS A 277 3.18 29.48 23.08
C LYS A 277 2.66 28.11 23.54
N THR A 278 1.71 27.55 22.79
CA THR A 278 1.18 26.21 23.01
C THR A 278 2.27 25.15 22.89
N GLU A 279 3.15 25.24 21.90
CA GLU A 279 4.28 24.32 21.70
C GLU A 279 5.33 24.44 22.83
N GLU A 280 5.65 25.63 23.28
CA GLU A 280 6.58 25.85 24.42
C GLU A 280 6.04 25.23 25.71
N LEU A 281 4.77 25.44 25.99
CA LEU A 281 4.10 24.88 27.18
C LEU A 281 3.99 23.37 27.08
N TRP A 282 3.69 22.83 25.90
CA TRP A 282 3.62 21.40 25.66
C TRP A 282 4.96 20.71 25.96
N LYS A 283 6.07 21.21 25.39
CA LYS A 283 7.43 20.70 25.68
C LYS A 283 7.78 20.71 27.17
N ARG A 284 7.24 21.66 27.90
CA ARG A 284 7.40 21.70 29.34
C ARG A 284 6.56 20.62 30.04
N GLN A 285 5.33 20.42 29.62
CA GLN A 285 4.39 19.46 30.21
C GLN A 285 4.83 18.01 29.99
N GLU A 286 5.35 17.66 28.81
CA GLU A 286 5.88 16.32 28.51
C GLU A 286 6.97 15.85 29.45
N LYS A 287 7.71 16.77 30.09
CA LYS A 287 8.74 16.44 31.09
C LYS A 287 8.17 15.92 32.39
N PHE A 288 6.92 16.21 32.71
CA PHE A 288 6.29 15.89 33.99
C PHE A 288 5.11 14.92 33.87
N ILE A 289 4.48 14.87 32.73
CA ILE A 289 3.31 14.03 32.47
C ILE A 289 3.61 13.10 31.29
N PRO A 290 3.79 11.79 31.49
CA PRO A 290 4.01 10.85 30.40
C PRO A 290 2.91 10.95 29.34
N GLY A 291 3.31 11.19 28.06
CA GLY A 291 2.38 11.41 26.96
C GLY A 291 1.64 12.75 26.99
N GLY A 292 2.01 13.66 27.93
CA GLY A 292 1.51 15.03 28.00
C GLY A 292 0.01 15.18 28.34
N ALA A 293 -0.73 14.12 28.63
CA ALA A 293 -2.15 14.17 28.96
C ALA A 293 -2.54 13.16 30.03
N GLN A 294 -3.61 13.45 30.78
CA GLN A 294 -4.09 12.60 31.87
C GLN A 294 -4.72 11.28 31.39
N THR A 295 -5.18 11.22 30.15
CA THR A 295 -5.81 10.02 29.57
C THR A 295 -5.29 9.81 28.14
N PHE A 296 -5.21 8.54 27.75
CA PHE A 296 -4.75 8.15 26.40
C PHE A 296 -5.58 8.83 25.29
N SER A 297 -6.90 8.91 25.43
CA SER A 297 -7.81 9.53 24.45
C SER A 297 -7.63 11.04 24.28
N LYS A 298 -6.92 11.71 25.20
CA LYS A 298 -6.62 13.15 25.14
C LYS A 298 -5.18 13.47 24.76
N MET A 299 -4.38 12.43 24.46
CA MET A 299 -3.02 12.63 23.97
C MET A 299 -3.03 13.29 22.59
N PRO A 300 -2.12 14.23 22.29
CA PRO A 300 -2.06 14.90 21.00
C PRO A 300 -1.88 14.00 19.80
N ASN A 301 -1.30 12.80 19.98
CA ASN A 301 -1.17 11.80 18.92
C ASN A 301 -2.49 11.14 18.50
N GLN A 302 -3.57 11.38 19.24
CA GLN A 302 -4.94 10.96 18.88
C GLN A 302 -5.64 12.00 17.98
N PHE A 303 -5.03 13.15 17.74
CA PHE A 303 -5.58 14.26 16.96
C PHE A 303 -4.61 14.66 15.85
N VAL A 304 -5.13 15.41 14.87
CA VAL A 304 -4.31 15.90 13.75
C VAL A 304 -3.23 16.86 14.28
N ASN A 305 -1.98 16.44 14.17
CA ASN A 305 -0.84 17.22 14.67
C ASN A 305 -0.77 18.58 14.00
N GLY A 306 -0.62 19.63 14.81
CA GLY A 306 -0.50 21.01 14.40
C GLY A 306 -1.79 21.66 13.88
N VAL A 307 -2.96 21.00 13.92
CA VAL A 307 -4.31 21.56 13.69
C VAL A 307 -5.10 21.55 14.97
N ALA A 308 -5.15 20.38 15.64
CA ALA A 308 -5.83 20.29 16.93
C ALA A 308 -4.97 20.93 18.03
N PRO A 309 -5.59 21.68 18.97
CA PRO A 309 -4.86 22.29 20.07
C PRO A 309 -4.32 21.24 21.02
N LYS A 310 -3.02 21.29 21.33
CA LYS A 310 -2.41 20.39 22.32
C LYS A 310 -2.81 20.77 23.75
N LEU A 311 -3.02 22.05 24.01
CA LEU A 311 -3.38 22.61 25.30
C LEU A 311 -4.47 23.67 25.14
N LEU A 312 -5.52 23.54 25.94
CA LEU A 312 -6.60 24.53 26.01
C LEU A 312 -6.39 25.49 27.18
N HIS A 313 -6.60 26.77 26.94
CA HIS A 313 -6.47 27.83 27.95
C HIS A 313 -7.81 28.19 28.57
N ARG A 314 -8.87 28.28 27.75
CA ARG A 314 -10.22 28.62 28.19
C ARG A 314 -11.30 27.99 27.33
N GLY A 315 -12.51 27.90 27.88
CA GLY A 315 -13.69 27.46 27.15
C GLY A 315 -14.91 28.30 27.52
N LYS A 316 -15.82 28.52 26.56
CA LYS A 316 -17.13 29.16 26.78
C LYS A 316 -18.14 28.60 25.80
N ASN A 317 -19.28 28.12 26.32
CA ASN A 317 -20.27 27.41 25.51
C ASN A 317 -19.64 26.21 24.77
N GLY A 318 -19.85 26.08 23.46
CA GLY A 318 -19.21 25.04 22.62
C GLY A 318 -17.89 25.45 22.00
N ARG A 319 -17.21 26.48 22.53
CA ARG A 319 -15.95 27.01 21.98
C ARG A 319 -14.83 26.93 22.99
N VAL A 320 -13.61 26.65 22.51
CA VAL A 320 -12.39 26.62 23.31
C VAL A 320 -11.30 27.43 22.63
N TRP A 321 -10.36 27.92 23.43
CA TRP A 321 -9.19 28.68 22.96
C TRP A 321 -7.93 28.06 23.51
N ASP A 322 -6.90 27.98 22.69
CA ASP A 322 -5.56 27.60 23.13
C ASP A 322 -4.80 28.76 23.78
N TYR A 323 -3.53 28.53 24.16
CA TYR A 323 -2.68 29.54 24.78
C TYR A 323 -2.17 30.61 23.81
N ASP A 324 -2.28 30.38 22.51
CA ASP A 324 -1.95 31.35 21.45
C ASP A 324 -3.14 32.19 21.03
N GLY A 325 -4.35 31.87 21.56
CA GLY A 325 -5.57 32.63 21.33
C GLY A 325 -6.40 32.13 20.13
N ASN A 326 -5.99 31.02 19.49
CA ASN A 326 -6.77 30.43 18.43
C ASN A 326 -8.09 29.85 18.98
N GLU A 327 -9.19 30.08 18.26
CA GLU A 327 -10.54 29.60 18.61
C GLU A 327 -10.88 28.32 17.88
N TYR A 328 -11.50 27.38 18.60
CA TYR A 328 -11.94 26.09 18.08
C TYR A 328 -13.37 25.81 18.52
N LEU A 329 -14.11 25.04 17.68
CA LEU A 329 -15.36 24.42 18.09
C LEU A 329 -15.07 23.07 18.77
N ASP A 330 -15.53 22.90 20.00
CA ASP A 330 -15.30 21.66 20.75
C ASP A 330 -16.47 20.69 20.59
N TYR A 331 -16.31 19.70 19.69
CA TYR A 331 -17.23 18.58 19.52
C TYR A 331 -16.97 17.42 20.49
N LEU A 332 -15.80 17.40 21.16
CA LEU A 332 -15.42 16.37 22.11
C LEU A 332 -16.09 16.57 23.50
N MET A 333 -16.41 17.80 23.84
CA MET A 333 -17.09 18.18 25.06
C MET A 333 -16.52 17.51 26.35
N GLY A 334 -15.18 17.42 26.42
CA GLY A 334 -14.48 16.74 27.51
C GLY A 334 -14.79 15.26 27.64
N LEU A 335 -15.16 14.57 26.55
CA LEU A 335 -15.67 13.19 26.51
C LEU A 335 -17.04 13.03 27.20
N GLY A 336 -17.93 14.01 27.02
CA GLY A 336 -19.31 13.96 27.49
C GLY A 336 -19.65 14.79 28.75
N PRO A 337 -18.71 15.08 29.69
CA PRO A 337 -19.08 15.84 30.89
C PRO A 337 -19.46 17.32 30.65
N ILE A 338 -19.20 17.87 29.46
CA ILE A 338 -19.45 19.29 29.16
C ILE A 338 -20.64 19.44 28.19
N THR A 339 -21.75 18.75 28.50
CA THR A 339 -22.92 18.69 27.60
C THR A 339 -23.63 20.04 27.43
N LEU A 340 -23.60 20.92 28.43
CA LEU A 340 -24.19 22.25 28.38
C LEU A 340 -23.17 23.35 27.94
N GLY A 341 -21.96 22.96 27.57
CA GLY A 341 -20.89 23.89 27.23
C GLY A 341 -20.02 24.32 28.41
N TYR A 342 -18.89 24.94 28.08
CA TYR A 342 -17.95 25.46 29.06
C TYR A 342 -18.53 26.69 29.77
N ASN A 343 -18.33 26.77 31.10
CA ASN A 343 -18.77 27.90 31.91
C ASN A 343 -20.28 28.22 31.78
N TYR A 344 -21.12 27.19 31.59
CA TYR A 344 -22.56 27.35 31.59
C TYR A 344 -23.01 28.01 32.91
N ARG A 345 -23.80 29.08 32.79
CA ARG A 345 -24.50 29.73 33.90
C ARG A 345 -26.00 29.57 33.64
N PRO A 346 -26.73 28.89 34.52
CA PRO A 346 -28.17 28.75 34.37
C PRO A 346 -28.89 30.08 34.45
#